data_34df2c50e42dd3afc7d4267685de4aff
#
_entry.id   34df2c50e42dd3afc7d4267685de4aff
#
_cell.length_a   1.000
_cell.length_b   1.000
_cell.length_c   1.000
_cell.angle_alpha   90.00
_cell.angle_beta   90.00
_cell.angle_gamma   90.00
#
_symmetry.space_group_name_H-M   'P 1'
#
loop_
_entity.id
_entity.type
_entity.pdbx_description
1 polymer ?
#
loop_
_entity_poly.entity_id
_entity_poly.type
_entity_poly.pdbx_seq_one_letter_code
_entity_poly.pdbx_strand_id
1 'polypeptide(L)'
;MNDISPEAALHRISPELRPLLCSVVRNGRVGLDSTNCLRVTDLKTGCISLTPGPCCDRFKLHIPYAGETLKWDIIFNAQFPELPPDFIFGEDAEFLPEPSELPTGEFSARFLLKLPVDFSNIPVYLLKDTALDPGEDVALLSVSFEDAEATQVFPKLYLSPSIEHALGGSSALHIPAFPSGGCLIDYVPQVCQLLNNKVQYIIQGYHKRREYIAAFLSHFGMGVVEYDAVGFTKLTLLLMWKDFCFLVHVDLPLYFPRDQPTLTFQSVYHFTNSGQLYSQVQKSYPYSPRWDGNEMAKRAKAYFKSFIPQFQEGAFANGKL
;
A
#
# COMPACT_ATOMS: atom_id res chain seq x y z
N MET A 1 -37.01 13.80 -17.57
CA MET A 1 -36.76 14.30 -16.20
C MET A 1 -35.53 15.21 -16.29
N ASN A 2 -35.70 16.49 -15.92
CA ASN A 2 -34.57 17.43 -16.00
C ASN A 2 -33.57 17.07 -14.86
N ASP A 3 -32.41 16.54 -15.23
CA ASP A 3 -31.28 16.36 -14.29
C ASP A 3 -30.82 17.76 -13.84
N ILE A 4 -31.17 18.10 -12.61
CA ILE A 4 -30.70 19.32 -11.95
C ILE A 4 -29.28 19.05 -11.46
N SER A 5 -28.33 19.94 -11.77
CA SER A 5 -26.96 19.76 -11.21
C SER A 5 -27.00 19.70 -9.68
N PRO A 6 -26.11 18.94 -9.03
CA PRO A 6 -26.10 18.84 -7.57
C PRO A 6 -26.00 20.20 -6.87
N GLU A 7 -25.26 21.14 -7.46
CA GLU A 7 -25.12 22.51 -6.95
C GLU A 7 -26.45 23.29 -7.07
N ALA A 8 -27.18 23.13 -8.17
CA ALA A 8 -28.47 23.76 -8.35
C ALA A 8 -29.53 23.17 -7.40
N ALA A 9 -29.42 21.87 -7.07
CA ALA A 9 -30.28 21.23 -6.07
C ALA A 9 -30.09 21.85 -4.68
N LEU A 10 -28.84 22.16 -4.29
CA LEU A 10 -28.51 22.78 -3.00
C LEU A 10 -29.21 24.14 -2.81
N HIS A 11 -29.46 24.90 -3.88
CA HIS A 11 -30.14 26.18 -3.78
C HIS A 11 -31.64 26.04 -3.41
N ARG A 12 -32.24 24.88 -3.60
CA ARG A 12 -33.64 24.58 -3.28
C ARG A 12 -33.80 23.98 -1.88
N ILE A 13 -32.73 23.51 -1.28
CA ILE A 13 -32.71 22.92 0.06
C ILE A 13 -32.74 24.03 1.11
N SER A 14 -33.38 23.73 2.25
CA SER A 14 -33.41 24.64 3.40
C SER A 14 -32.05 25.18 3.77
N PRO A 15 -31.91 26.49 4.05
CA PRO A 15 -30.62 27.10 4.38
C PRO A 15 -29.88 26.44 5.56
N GLU A 16 -30.64 25.96 6.55
CA GLU A 16 -30.07 25.30 7.75
C GLU A 16 -29.40 23.96 7.40
N LEU A 17 -29.88 23.26 6.37
CA LEU A 17 -29.35 21.96 5.96
C LEU A 17 -28.22 22.06 4.93
N ARG A 18 -28.04 23.20 4.28
CA ARG A 18 -27.02 23.39 3.23
C ARG A 18 -25.61 23.13 3.69
N PRO A 19 -25.16 23.61 4.86
CA PRO A 19 -23.79 23.36 5.32
C PRO A 19 -23.47 21.88 5.42
N LEU A 20 -24.42 21.06 5.88
CA LEU A 20 -24.27 19.62 6.02
C LEU A 20 -24.13 18.91 4.66
N LEU A 21 -24.90 19.37 3.67
CA LEU A 21 -24.98 18.75 2.35
C LEU A 21 -23.93 19.27 1.35
N CYS A 22 -23.42 20.50 1.55
CA CYS A 22 -22.39 21.07 0.68
C CYS A 22 -21.14 20.20 0.59
N SER A 23 -20.70 19.63 1.70
CA SER A 23 -19.51 18.75 1.74
C SER A 23 -19.79 17.46 0.97
N VAL A 24 -20.95 16.85 1.18
CA VAL A 24 -21.37 15.61 0.51
C VAL A 24 -21.44 15.80 -1.01
N VAL A 25 -22.05 16.91 -1.47
CA VAL A 25 -22.19 17.21 -2.90
C VAL A 25 -20.83 17.53 -3.54
N ARG A 26 -19.99 18.33 -2.89
CA ARG A 26 -18.68 18.70 -3.42
C ARG A 26 -17.71 17.53 -3.50
N ASN A 27 -17.78 16.63 -2.52
CA ASN A 27 -16.88 15.47 -2.42
C ASN A 27 -17.51 14.19 -3.00
N GLY A 28 -18.75 14.26 -3.45
CA GLY A 28 -19.53 13.12 -3.92
C GLY A 28 -19.19 12.65 -5.34
N ARG A 29 -17.96 12.90 -5.80
CA ARG A 29 -17.44 12.34 -7.05
C ARG A 29 -16.82 10.99 -6.76
N VAL A 30 -17.34 9.95 -7.39
CA VAL A 30 -16.81 8.59 -7.27
C VAL A 30 -16.19 8.21 -8.61
N GLY A 31 -14.89 7.88 -8.63
CA GLY A 31 -14.15 7.48 -9.82
C GLY A 31 -13.33 8.60 -10.47
N LEU A 32 -12.69 8.27 -11.60
CA LEU A 32 -11.74 9.13 -12.31
C LEU A 32 -12.42 10.13 -13.27
N ASP A 33 -13.69 9.91 -13.58
CA ASP A 33 -14.45 10.77 -14.49
C ASP A 33 -15.64 11.47 -13.79
N SER A 34 -16.18 12.48 -14.47
CA SER A 34 -17.30 13.26 -13.95
C SER A 34 -18.65 12.58 -14.09
N THR A 35 -18.72 11.36 -14.65
CA THR A 35 -19.99 10.64 -14.89
C THR A 35 -20.48 9.95 -13.62
N ASN A 36 -19.57 9.57 -12.71
CA ASN A 36 -19.87 8.93 -11.45
C ASN A 36 -19.93 9.96 -10.30
N CYS A 37 -20.94 10.82 -10.32
CA CYS A 37 -21.17 11.77 -9.25
C CYS A 37 -22.53 11.52 -8.56
N LEU A 38 -22.58 11.86 -7.26
CA LEU A 38 -23.84 11.89 -6.53
C LEU A 38 -24.84 12.83 -7.21
N ARG A 39 -26.09 12.39 -7.34
CA ARG A 39 -27.17 13.20 -7.87
C ARG A 39 -28.28 13.33 -6.83
N VAL A 40 -28.85 14.52 -6.75
CA VAL A 40 -29.97 14.83 -5.86
C VAL A 40 -31.21 15.10 -6.72
N THR A 41 -32.26 14.32 -6.50
CA THR A 41 -33.53 14.46 -7.24
C THR A 41 -34.71 14.50 -6.27
N ASP A 42 -35.93 14.63 -6.78
CA ASP A 42 -37.21 14.55 -6.03
C ASP A 42 -37.26 15.46 -4.78
N LEU A 43 -36.73 16.68 -4.94
CA LEU A 43 -36.72 17.70 -3.89
C LEU A 43 -38.16 18.05 -3.46
N LYS A 44 -38.47 17.81 -2.18
CA LYS A 44 -39.78 18.04 -1.57
C LYS A 44 -39.65 18.79 -0.26
N THR A 45 -40.76 19.43 0.13
CA THR A 45 -40.89 20.11 1.42
C THR A 45 -41.86 19.32 2.29
N GLY A 46 -41.45 18.97 3.50
CA GLY A 46 -42.30 18.34 4.51
C GLY A 46 -42.91 19.34 5.47
N CYS A 47 -42.43 20.56 5.50
CA CYS A 47 -42.89 21.62 6.39
C CYS A 47 -43.72 22.65 5.64
N ILE A 48 -44.83 23.07 6.22
CA ILE A 48 -45.60 24.22 5.72
C ILE A 48 -44.89 25.47 6.22
N SER A 49 -43.93 25.98 5.45
CA SER A 49 -43.29 27.26 5.75
C SER A 49 -44.16 28.41 5.25
N LEU A 50 -44.47 29.35 6.10
CA LEU A 50 -45.14 30.60 5.76
C LEU A 50 -44.21 31.66 5.16
N THR A 51 -42.88 31.39 5.16
CA THR A 51 -41.86 32.28 4.61
C THR A 51 -41.51 31.88 3.17
N PRO A 52 -41.52 32.84 2.21
CA PRO A 52 -41.09 32.56 0.84
C PRO A 52 -39.57 32.30 0.82
N GLY A 53 -39.17 31.13 0.35
CA GLY A 53 -37.74 30.77 0.22
C GLY A 53 -37.53 29.30 -0.06
N PRO A 54 -36.27 28.87 -0.29
CA PRO A 54 -35.93 27.46 -0.43
C PRO A 54 -36.17 26.73 0.90
N CYS A 55 -37.01 25.70 0.85
CA CYS A 55 -37.49 24.99 2.06
C CYS A 55 -37.53 23.48 1.89
N CYS A 56 -36.84 22.92 0.86
CA CYS A 56 -36.83 21.49 0.69
C CYS A 56 -35.99 20.84 1.81
N ASP A 57 -36.59 19.86 2.47
CA ASP A 57 -36.00 19.08 3.55
C ASP A 57 -36.02 17.56 3.26
N ARG A 58 -36.51 17.17 2.09
CA ARG A 58 -36.61 15.80 1.62
C ARG A 58 -36.12 15.71 0.18
N PHE A 59 -35.34 14.68 -0.11
CA PHE A 59 -34.84 14.46 -1.46
C PHE A 59 -34.40 13.01 -1.65
N LYS A 60 -34.28 12.60 -2.91
CA LYS A 60 -33.69 11.31 -3.27
C LYS A 60 -32.23 11.51 -3.64
N LEU A 61 -31.36 10.73 -3.00
CA LEU A 61 -29.93 10.66 -3.28
C LEU A 61 -29.64 9.47 -4.18
N HIS A 62 -29.01 9.71 -5.31
CA HIS A 62 -28.52 8.68 -6.21
C HIS A 62 -27.03 8.53 -6.01
N ILE A 63 -26.62 7.35 -5.54
CA ILE A 63 -25.23 7.03 -5.20
C ILE A 63 -24.71 6.01 -6.22
N PRO A 64 -23.72 6.36 -7.07
CA PRO A 64 -23.08 5.38 -7.94
C PRO A 64 -22.34 4.33 -7.11
N TYR A 65 -22.62 3.05 -7.34
CA TYR A 65 -22.01 1.95 -6.62
C TYR A 65 -21.88 0.72 -7.52
N ALA A 66 -20.64 0.23 -7.70
CA ALA A 66 -20.33 -1.02 -8.42
C ALA A 66 -21.00 -1.18 -9.80
N GLY A 67 -21.13 -0.09 -10.57
CA GLY A 67 -21.80 -0.08 -11.89
C GLY A 67 -23.30 0.13 -11.84
N GLU A 68 -23.89 0.11 -10.66
CA GLU A 68 -25.31 0.37 -10.39
C GLU A 68 -25.51 1.73 -9.71
N THR A 69 -26.76 2.07 -9.41
CA THR A 69 -27.09 3.31 -8.70
C THR A 69 -28.00 3.00 -7.53
N LEU A 70 -27.53 3.20 -6.31
CA LEU A 70 -28.36 3.14 -5.11
C LEU A 70 -29.25 4.38 -5.04
N LYS A 71 -30.47 4.23 -4.59
CA LYS A 71 -31.48 5.29 -4.53
C LYS A 71 -32.06 5.38 -3.14
N TRP A 72 -31.61 6.34 -2.37
CA TRP A 72 -32.03 6.55 -0.99
C TRP A 72 -32.89 7.80 -0.87
N ASP A 73 -34.05 7.70 -0.26
CA ASP A 73 -34.81 8.88 0.16
C ASP A 73 -34.29 9.35 1.50
N ILE A 74 -33.91 10.61 1.57
CA ILE A 74 -33.37 11.24 2.78
C ILE A 74 -34.38 12.30 3.25
N ILE A 75 -34.76 12.22 4.53
CA ILE A 75 -35.78 13.06 5.15
C ILE A 75 -35.13 13.76 6.34
N PHE A 76 -34.93 15.07 6.22
CA PHE A 76 -34.46 15.91 7.33
C PHE A 76 -35.66 16.56 8.02
N ASN A 77 -35.48 16.91 9.28
CA ASN A 77 -36.36 17.83 9.97
C ASN A 77 -35.74 19.24 9.93
N ALA A 78 -36.23 20.11 9.02
CA ALA A 78 -35.68 21.45 8.87
C ALA A 78 -35.88 22.37 10.11
N GLN A 79 -36.83 22.01 11.01
CA GLN A 79 -37.01 22.74 12.27
C GLN A 79 -35.98 22.33 13.35
N PHE A 80 -35.44 21.14 13.23
CA PHE A 80 -34.45 20.59 14.15
C PHE A 80 -33.30 19.98 13.34
N PRO A 81 -32.47 20.80 12.68
CA PRO A 81 -31.42 20.35 11.76
C PRO A 81 -30.27 19.58 12.47
N GLU A 82 -30.23 19.63 13.78
CA GLU A 82 -29.30 18.87 14.65
C GLU A 82 -29.69 17.40 14.81
N LEU A 83 -30.94 17.05 14.49
CA LEU A 83 -31.40 15.66 14.52
C LEU A 83 -30.90 14.91 13.29
N PRO A 84 -30.52 13.62 13.44
CA PRO A 84 -30.14 12.80 12.30
C PRO A 84 -31.29 12.66 11.32
N PRO A 85 -31.04 12.60 9.99
CA PRO A 85 -32.06 12.38 9.00
C PRO A 85 -32.59 10.94 9.03
N ASP A 86 -33.84 10.76 8.63
CA ASP A 86 -34.36 9.44 8.33
C ASP A 86 -33.96 9.02 6.92
N PHE A 87 -33.67 7.74 6.74
CA PHE A 87 -33.33 7.13 5.46
C PHE A 87 -34.39 6.11 5.07
N ILE A 88 -34.83 6.16 3.80
CA ILE A 88 -35.67 5.12 3.21
C ILE A 88 -34.89 4.53 2.04
N PHE A 89 -34.51 3.27 2.15
CA PHE A 89 -33.63 2.60 1.19
C PHE A 89 -34.37 1.96 0.02
N GLY A 90 -35.71 1.80 0.12
CA GLY A 90 -36.54 1.29 -0.95
C GLY A 90 -36.14 -0.09 -1.45
N GLU A 91 -35.88 -0.19 -2.74
CA GLU A 91 -35.43 -1.43 -3.38
C GLU A 91 -33.99 -1.85 -2.99
N ASP A 92 -33.21 -0.92 -2.45
CA ASP A 92 -31.83 -1.13 -2.02
C ASP A 92 -31.72 -1.60 -0.56
N ALA A 93 -32.82 -2.08 0.04
CA ALA A 93 -32.87 -2.54 1.43
C ALA A 93 -31.95 -3.73 1.74
N GLU A 94 -31.53 -4.47 0.71
CA GLU A 94 -30.55 -5.56 0.83
C GLU A 94 -29.14 -5.10 1.27
N PHE A 95 -28.84 -3.79 1.11
CA PHE A 95 -27.59 -3.19 1.61
C PHE A 95 -27.62 -2.80 3.08
N LEU A 96 -28.74 -3.00 3.76
CA LEU A 96 -28.83 -2.76 5.18
C LEU A 96 -28.32 -3.95 5.97
N PRO A 97 -27.55 -3.73 7.07
CA PRO A 97 -27.43 -4.74 8.10
C PRO A 97 -28.82 -5.06 8.62
N GLU A 98 -29.21 -6.33 8.68
CA GLU A 98 -30.51 -6.72 9.17
C GLU A 98 -30.69 -6.22 10.63
N PRO A 99 -31.73 -5.40 10.93
CA PRO A 99 -31.92 -4.86 12.26
C PRO A 99 -32.15 -5.92 13.35
N SER A 100 -32.46 -7.16 12.93
CA SER A 100 -32.68 -8.30 13.81
C SER A 100 -31.43 -8.92 14.39
N GLU A 101 -30.24 -8.59 13.86
CA GLU A 101 -28.96 -9.14 14.33
C GLU A 101 -28.24 -8.22 15.33
N LEU A 102 -28.72 -6.99 15.51
CA LEU A 102 -28.17 -6.08 16.50
C LEU A 102 -28.95 -6.24 17.82
N PRO A 103 -28.29 -6.65 18.92
CA PRO A 103 -28.89 -6.57 20.24
C PRO A 103 -29.41 -5.14 20.47
N THR A 104 -30.62 -5.02 21.01
CA THR A 104 -31.25 -3.72 21.25
C THR A 104 -30.35 -2.85 22.13
N GLY A 105 -29.76 -1.81 21.55
CA GLY A 105 -28.90 -0.83 22.23
C GLY A 105 -27.43 -0.87 21.84
N GLU A 106 -26.98 -1.76 20.99
CA GLU A 106 -25.61 -1.75 20.48
C GLU A 106 -25.55 -1.00 19.13
N PHE A 107 -24.68 0.00 19.06
CA PHE A 107 -24.36 0.71 17.83
C PHE A 107 -23.12 0.06 17.22
N SER A 108 -23.22 -0.34 15.94
CA SER A 108 -22.02 -0.69 15.18
C SER A 108 -22.10 -0.06 13.79
N ALA A 109 -20.97 0.48 13.33
CA ALA A 109 -20.83 0.99 11.97
C ALA A 109 -19.54 0.47 11.36
N ARG A 110 -19.61 0.01 10.12
CA ARG A 110 -18.44 -0.50 9.40
C ARG A 110 -18.30 0.22 8.06
N PHE A 111 -17.12 0.76 7.85
CA PHE A 111 -16.74 1.42 6.60
C PHE A 111 -15.72 0.57 5.86
N LEU A 112 -15.89 0.39 4.56
CA LEU A 112 -14.91 -0.20 3.66
C LEU A 112 -14.52 0.85 2.62
N LEU A 113 -13.27 1.29 2.67
CA LEU A 113 -12.76 2.41 1.89
C LEU A 113 -11.67 1.95 0.94
N LYS A 114 -11.82 2.22 -0.36
CA LYS A 114 -10.73 2.07 -1.33
C LYS A 114 -9.76 3.24 -1.14
N LEU A 115 -8.49 2.91 -0.87
CA LEU A 115 -7.47 3.92 -0.66
C LEU A 115 -6.88 4.37 -2.00
N PRO A 116 -6.72 5.69 -2.23
CA PRO A 116 -6.15 6.24 -3.46
C PRO A 116 -4.61 6.14 -3.44
N VAL A 117 -4.09 4.93 -3.50
CA VAL A 117 -2.65 4.65 -3.56
C VAL A 117 -2.30 4.12 -4.93
N ASP A 118 -1.29 4.69 -5.56
CA ASP A 118 -0.79 4.26 -6.87
C ASP A 118 0.28 3.18 -6.73
N PHE A 119 -0.01 1.99 -7.22
CA PHE A 119 0.90 0.83 -7.24
C PHE A 119 1.55 0.59 -8.61
N SER A 120 1.21 1.37 -9.63
CA SER A 120 1.61 1.13 -11.04
C SER A 120 3.13 1.11 -11.26
N ASN A 121 3.89 1.79 -10.40
CA ASN A 121 5.34 1.89 -10.50
C ASN A 121 6.09 0.81 -9.69
N ILE A 122 5.39 -0.10 -9.04
CA ILE A 122 6.04 -1.24 -8.38
C ILE A 122 6.66 -2.15 -9.44
N PRO A 123 7.94 -2.53 -9.28
CA PRO A 123 8.60 -3.40 -10.25
C PRO A 123 7.87 -4.73 -10.46
N VAL A 124 7.61 -5.08 -11.71
CA VAL A 124 6.78 -6.23 -12.12
C VAL A 124 7.28 -7.56 -11.51
N TYR A 125 8.60 -7.71 -11.33
CA TYR A 125 9.15 -8.93 -10.73
C TYR A 125 8.71 -9.17 -9.27
N LEU A 126 8.25 -8.13 -8.57
CA LEU A 126 7.71 -8.22 -7.21
C LEU A 126 6.21 -8.57 -7.21
N LEU A 127 5.52 -8.31 -8.33
CA LEU A 127 4.12 -8.61 -8.52
C LEU A 127 3.96 -10.06 -9.01
N LYS A 128 4.39 -11.03 -8.18
CA LYS A 128 4.27 -12.46 -8.54
C LYS A 128 2.80 -12.87 -8.56
N ASP A 129 2.46 -13.72 -9.55
CA ASP A 129 1.18 -14.42 -9.67
C ASP A 129 -0.05 -13.60 -10.09
N THR A 130 0.15 -12.52 -10.85
CA THR A 130 -0.95 -11.81 -11.54
C THR A 130 -1.78 -12.73 -12.45
N ALA A 131 -1.28 -13.93 -12.78
CA ALA A 131 -2.01 -14.93 -13.55
C ALA A 131 -3.14 -15.62 -12.76
N LEU A 132 -3.07 -15.65 -11.43
CA LEU A 132 -4.06 -16.29 -10.56
C LEU A 132 -5.15 -15.33 -10.10
N ASP A 133 -4.85 -14.03 -10.04
CA ASP A 133 -5.82 -12.99 -9.70
C ASP A 133 -5.61 -11.77 -10.63
N PRO A 134 -6.31 -11.74 -11.78
CA PRO A 134 -6.23 -10.62 -12.73
C PRO A 134 -6.98 -9.37 -12.24
N GLY A 135 -7.35 -9.29 -10.95
CA GLY A 135 -8.00 -8.13 -10.36
C GLY A 135 -7.11 -6.88 -10.36
N GLU A 136 -7.73 -5.74 -10.10
CA GLU A 136 -6.98 -4.49 -9.89
C GLU A 136 -6.14 -4.55 -8.62
N ASP A 137 -4.92 -4.03 -8.70
CA ASP A 137 -4.08 -3.82 -7.53
C ASP A 137 -4.69 -2.74 -6.65
N VAL A 138 -5.26 -3.14 -5.52
CA VAL A 138 -6.03 -2.27 -4.63
C VAL A 138 -5.59 -2.37 -3.18
N ALA A 139 -5.80 -1.28 -2.45
CA ALA A 139 -5.76 -1.23 -1.00
C ALA A 139 -7.14 -0.84 -0.47
N LEU A 140 -7.68 -1.65 0.43
CA LEU A 140 -8.96 -1.41 1.09
C LEU A 140 -8.73 -1.26 2.59
N LEU A 141 -9.31 -0.22 3.17
CA LEU A 141 -9.32 0.00 4.61
C LEU A 141 -10.72 -0.27 5.16
N SER A 142 -10.85 -1.26 6.01
CA SER A 142 -12.06 -1.50 6.79
C SER A 142 -11.91 -0.83 8.16
N VAL A 143 -12.88 -0.04 8.56
CA VAL A 143 -12.91 0.57 9.89
C VAL A 143 -14.27 0.25 10.53
N SER A 144 -14.25 -0.50 11.63
CA SER A 144 -15.44 -0.86 12.39
C SER A 144 -15.49 -0.06 13.68
N PHE A 145 -16.63 0.57 13.93
CA PHE A 145 -16.96 1.27 15.16
C PHE A 145 -17.96 0.40 15.92
N GLU A 146 -17.68 0.08 17.18
CA GLU A 146 -18.55 -0.76 18.01
C GLU A 146 -19.34 0.05 19.05
N ASP A 147 -19.12 1.37 19.08
CA ASP A 147 -19.85 2.30 19.94
C ASP A 147 -20.07 3.66 19.24
N ALA A 148 -21.09 4.40 19.69
CA ALA A 148 -21.43 5.71 19.14
C ALA A 148 -20.40 6.80 19.48
N GLU A 149 -19.65 6.63 20.57
CA GLU A 149 -18.59 7.55 21.03
C GLU A 149 -17.26 7.30 20.36
N ALA A 150 -17.17 6.29 19.47
CA ALA A 150 -15.96 5.89 18.79
C ALA A 150 -14.79 5.57 19.73
N THR A 151 -15.09 4.96 20.89
CA THR A 151 -14.07 4.53 21.86
C THR A 151 -13.47 3.18 21.46
N GLN A 152 -14.26 2.33 20.77
CA GLN A 152 -13.83 1.03 20.24
C GLN A 152 -13.87 1.06 18.71
N VAL A 153 -12.70 1.29 18.12
CA VAL A 153 -12.52 1.38 16.67
C VAL A 153 -11.46 0.40 16.21
N PHE A 154 -11.82 -0.43 15.24
CA PHE A 154 -10.96 -1.49 14.71
C PHE A 154 -10.65 -1.27 13.22
N PRO A 155 -9.53 -0.60 12.91
CA PRO A 155 -9.08 -0.46 11.54
C PRO A 155 -8.38 -1.75 11.07
N LYS A 156 -8.65 -2.16 9.85
CA LYS A 156 -8.00 -3.29 9.19
C LYS A 156 -7.70 -2.98 7.73
N LEU A 157 -6.44 -3.15 7.34
CA LEU A 157 -5.99 -2.95 5.98
C LEU A 157 -6.02 -4.28 5.22
N TYR A 158 -6.57 -4.24 4.00
CA TYR A 158 -6.54 -5.33 3.04
C TYR A 158 -5.82 -4.86 1.78
N LEU A 159 -4.90 -5.67 1.32
CA LEU A 159 -4.16 -5.45 0.08
C LEU A 159 -4.43 -6.60 -0.88
N SER A 160 -4.38 -6.34 -2.20
CA SER A 160 -4.32 -7.43 -3.16
C SER A 160 -3.09 -8.30 -2.89
N PRO A 161 -3.16 -9.63 -3.11
CA PRO A 161 -2.06 -10.56 -2.78
C PRO A 161 -0.72 -10.18 -3.41
N SER A 162 -0.75 -9.68 -4.64
CA SER A 162 0.42 -9.18 -5.37
C SER A 162 1.09 -8.01 -4.63
N ILE A 163 0.30 -7.02 -4.21
CA ILE A 163 0.78 -5.84 -3.48
C ILE A 163 1.26 -6.22 -2.08
N GLU A 164 0.51 -7.06 -1.37
CA GLU A 164 0.93 -7.54 -0.05
C GLU A 164 2.32 -8.22 -0.13
N HIS A 165 2.50 -9.09 -1.13
CA HIS A 165 3.80 -9.75 -1.37
C HIS A 165 4.90 -8.73 -1.69
N ALA A 166 4.63 -7.80 -2.61
CA ALA A 166 5.61 -6.77 -3.03
C ALA A 166 6.05 -5.87 -1.88
N LEU A 167 5.15 -5.59 -0.93
CA LEU A 167 5.45 -4.76 0.25
C LEU A 167 6.12 -5.52 1.40
N GLY A 168 6.38 -6.82 1.25
CA GLY A 168 7.09 -7.65 2.22
C GLY A 168 6.20 -8.51 3.12
N GLY A 169 4.93 -8.69 2.76
CA GLY A 169 3.95 -9.50 3.46
C GLY A 169 3.18 -8.72 4.54
N SER A 170 2.13 -9.34 5.08
CA SER A 170 1.22 -8.75 6.08
C SER A 170 1.93 -8.28 7.35
N SER A 171 2.99 -8.98 7.77
CA SER A 171 3.77 -8.62 8.96
C SER A 171 4.65 -7.37 8.79
N ALA A 172 4.90 -6.94 7.55
CA ALA A 172 5.75 -5.79 7.26
C ALA A 172 5.00 -4.45 7.30
N LEU A 173 3.67 -4.50 7.43
CA LEU A 173 2.81 -3.32 7.33
C LEU A 173 1.91 -3.22 8.56
N HIS A 174 2.26 -2.31 9.45
CA HIS A 174 1.45 -2.00 10.64
C HIS A 174 0.82 -0.63 10.45
N ILE A 175 -0.51 -0.59 10.32
CA ILE A 175 -1.24 0.67 10.31
C ILE A 175 -1.33 1.22 11.74
N PRO A 176 -1.33 2.56 11.91
CA PRO A 176 -1.51 3.15 13.23
C PRO A 176 -2.88 2.79 13.82
N ALA A 177 -2.96 2.75 15.14
CA ALA A 177 -4.24 2.63 15.83
C ALA A 177 -5.11 3.85 15.50
N PHE A 178 -6.42 3.64 15.46
CA PHE A 178 -7.34 4.77 15.30
C PHE A 178 -7.26 5.68 16.54
N PRO A 179 -7.05 7.00 16.37
CA PRO A 179 -6.90 7.90 17.52
C PRO A 179 -8.22 8.06 18.26
N SER A 180 -8.17 8.05 19.59
CA SER A 180 -9.34 8.32 20.42
C SER A 180 -9.89 9.72 20.14
N GLY A 181 -11.19 9.81 19.85
CA GLY A 181 -11.85 11.06 19.45
C GLY A 181 -11.46 11.55 18.04
N GLY A 182 -10.77 10.72 17.27
CA GLY A 182 -10.39 11.02 15.88
C GLY A 182 -11.54 10.80 14.90
N CYS A 183 -11.34 11.22 13.65
CA CYS A 183 -12.28 11.01 12.56
C CYS A 183 -11.60 10.34 11.36
N LEU A 184 -12.41 9.71 10.49
CA LEU A 184 -11.91 9.05 9.27
C LEU A 184 -11.21 10.02 8.34
N ILE A 185 -11.65 11.29 8.29
CA ILE A 185 -11.05 12.34 7.45
C ILE A 185 -9.57 12.59 7.77
N ASP A 186 -9.19 12.44 9.04
CA ASP A 186 -7.81 12.63 9.48
C ASP A 186 -7.02 11.32 9.47
N TYR A 187 -7.69 10.19 9.71
CA TYR A 187 -7.06 8.89 9.79
C TYR A 187 -6.72 8.29 8.42
N VAL A 188 -7.63 8.35 7.46
CA VAL A 188 -7.44 7.79 6.12
C VAL A 188 -6.20 8.36 5.41
N PRO A 189 -5.96 9.69 5.41
CA PRO A 189 -4.74 10.26 4.83
C PRO A 189 -3.45 9.74 5.49
N GLN A 190 -3.46 9.46 6.79
CA GLN A 190 -2.29 8.90 7.48
C GLN A 190 -1.96 7.49 6.99
N VAL A 191 -3.00 6.65 6.80
CA VAL A 191 -2.82 5.30 6.25
C VAL A 191 -2.36 5.36 4.79
N CYS A 192 -2.94 6.25 3.97
CA CYS A 192 -2.49 6.48 2.60
C CYS A 192 -1.03 6.92 2.54
N GLN A 193 -0.62 7.85 3.40
CA GLN A 193 0.77 8.33 3.45
C GLN A 193 1.74 7.22 3.83
N LEU A 194 1.37 6.37 4.80
CA LEU A 194 2.17 5.21 5.19
C LEU A 194 2.35 4.23 4.03
N LEU A 195 1.29 3.93 3.29
CA LEU A 195 1.35 3.08 2.10
C LEU A 195 2.20 3.70 1.00
N ASN A 196 1.97 4.97 0.67
CA ASN A 196 2.75 5.70 -0.33
C ASN A 196 4.24 5.70 0.00
N ASN A 197 4.59 5.97 1.26
CA ASN A 197 5.98 5.93 1.72
C ASN A 197 6.59 4.54 1.55
N LYS A 198 5.83 3.47 1.84
CA LYS A 198 6.29 2.10 1.68
C LYS A 198 6.50 1.74 0.21
N VAL A 199 5.57 2.12 -0.67
CA VAL A 199 5.68 1.93 -2.12
C VAL A 199 6.91 2.65 -2.65
N GLN A 200 7.09 3.93 -2.32
CA GLN A 200 8.25 4.71 -2.73
C GLN A 200 9.56 4.09 -2.25
N TYR A 201 9.57 3.57 -1.03
CA TYR A 201 10.74 2.90 -0.49
C TYR A 201 11.13 1.64 -1.29
N ILE A 202 10.16 0.83 -1.70
CA ILE A 202 10.39 -0.37 -2.53
C ILE A 202 10.91 0.02 -3.92
N ILE A 203 10.31 1.03 -4.55
CA ILE A 203 10.74 1.55 -5.86
C ILE A 203 12.18 2.07 -5.78
N GLN A 204 12.50 2.87 -4.77
CA GLN A 204 13.87 3.37 -4.54
C GLN A 204 14.86 2.23 -4.29
N GLY A 205 14.48 1.22 -3.51
CA GLY A 205 15.29 0.04 -3.28
C GLY A 205 15.63 -0.70 -4.57
N TYR A 206 14.67 -0.85 -5.48
CA TYR A 206 14.90 -1.41 -6.79
C TYR A 206 15.93 -0.62 -7.61
N HIS A 207 15.77 0.71 -7.68
CA HIS A 207 16.73 1.56 -8.40
C HIS A 207 18.13 1.51 -7.76
N LYS A 208 18.20 1.46 -6.44
CA LYS A 208 19.47 1.34 -5.73
C LYS A 208 20.16 -0.02 -5.96
N ARG A 209 19.41 -1.12 -6.03
CA ARG A 209 19.98 -2.43 -6.41
C ARG A 209 20.51 -2.41 -7.83
N ARG A 210 19.76 -1.81 -8.78
CA ARG A 210 20.21 -1.64 -10.17
C ARG A 210 21.50 -0.83 -10.25
N GLU A 211 21.60 0.27 -9.52
CA GLU A 211 22.79 1.11 -9.42
C GLU A 211 24.00 0.31 -8.86
N TYR A 212 23.77 -0.47 -7.81
CA TYR A 212 24.78 -1.33 -7.20
C TYR A 212 25.30 -2.37 -8.19
N ILE A 213 24.44 -3.12 -8.85
CA ILE A 213 24.83 -4.11 -9.86
C ILE A 213 25.61 -3.45 -10.99
N ALA A 214 25.14 -2.31 -11.52
CA ALA A 214 25.85 -1.58 -12.58
C ALA A 214 27.26 -1.16 -12.16
N ALA A 215 27.43 -0.72 -10.91
CA ALA A 215 28.75 -0.38 -10.37
C ALA A 215 29.66 -1.61 -10.26
N PHE A 216 29.13 -2.75 -9.81
CA PHE A 216 29.90 -4.00 -9.75
C PHE A 216 30.30 -4.50 -11.14
N LEU A 217 29.39 -4.40 -12.13
CA LEU A 217 29.71 -4.68 -13.53
C LEU A 217 30.88 -3.81 -14.03
N SER A 218 30.88 -2.53 -13.66
CA SER A 218 31.97 -1.61 -14.03
C SER A 218 33.30 -1.92 -13.33
N HIS A 219 33.26 -2.27 -12.03
CA HIS A 219 34.46 -2.47 -11.21
C HIS A 219 35.10 -3.86 -11.35
N PHE A 220 34.33 -4.89 -11.69
CA PHE A 220 34.77 -6.28 -11.77
C PHE A 220 34.79 -6.82 -13.20
N GLY A 221 34.07 -6.17 -14.14
CA GLY A 221 34.15 -6.46 -15.57
C GLY A 221 33.97 -7.92 -15.91
N MET A 222 34.98 -8.51 -16.51
CA MET A 222 35.00 -9.93 -16.94
C MET A 222 34.91 -10.95 -15.80
N GLY A 223 35.08 -10.52 -14.54
CA GLY A 223 34.89 -11.40 -13.39
C GLY A 223 33.40 -11.66 -13.06
N VAL A 224 32.46 -10.95 -13.68
CA VAL A 224 31.03 -11.18 -13.49
C VAL A 224 30.61 -12.41 -14.29
N VAL A 225 30.11 -13.45 -13.60
CA VAL A 225 29.60 -14.69 -14.21
C VAL A 225 28.12 -14.57 -14.53
N GLU A 226 27.35 -14.09 -13.57
CA GLU A 226 25.91 -13.94 -13.72
C GLU A 226 25.39 -12.85 -12.79
N TYR A 227 24.22 -12.32 -13.10
CA TYR A 227 23.44 -11.46 -12.21
C TYR A 227 21.95 -11.55 -12.55
N ASP A 228 21.12 -11.27 -11.57
CA ASP A 228 19.67 -11.15 -11.77
C ASP A 228 19.37 -9.84 -12.53
N ALA A 229 19.07 -9.97 -13.81
CA ALA A 229 18.82 -8.83 -14.70
C ALA A 229 17.40 -8.20 -14.51
N VAL A 230 16.52 -8.87 -13.77
CA VAL A 230 15.13 -8.43 -13.57
C VAL A 230 14.94 -7.76 -12.22
N GLY A 231 15.30 -8.44 -11.14
CA GLY A 231 15.12 -7.94 -9.78
C GLY A 231 16.36 -7.27 -9.17
N PHE A 232 17.53 -7.51 -9.80
CA PHE A 232 18.83 -7.05 -9.28
C PHE A 232 19.11 -7.51 -7.85
N THR A 233 18.67 -8.75 -7.53
CA THR A 233 18.75 -9.30 -6.19
C THR A 233 20.03 -10.13 -5.98
N LYS A 234 20.67 -10.57 -7.05
CA LYS A 234 21.82 -11.46 -7.00
C LYS A 234 22.88 -11.07 -8.01
N LEU A 235 24.13 -11.32 -7.64
CA LEU A 235 25.31 -11.17 -8.49
C LEU A 235 26.34 -12.23 -8.11
N THR A 236 26.92 -12.90 -9.09
CA THR A 236 28.00 -13.88 -8.89
C THR A 236 29.27 -13.43 -9.63
N LEU A 237 30.38 -13.37 -8.91
CA LEU A 237 31.69 -13.05 -9.43
C LEU A 237 32.59 -14.29 -9.38
N LEU A 238 33.31 -14.56 -10.45
CA LEU A 238 34.45 -15.48 -10.46
C LEU A 238 35.73 -14.66 -10.37
N LEU A 239 36.46 -14.83 -9.30
CA LEU A 239 37.69 -14.09 -9.03
C LEU A 239 38.87 -15.05 -8.82
N MET A 240 40.08 -14.54 -9.08
CA MET A 240 41.31 -15.27 -8.88
C MET A 240 42.27 -14.44 -8.01
N TRP A 241 42.86 -15.09 -7.03
CA TRP A 241 43.91 -14.54 -6.18
C TRP A 241 45.14 -15.44 -6.24
N LYS A 242 46.20 -14.96 -6.89
CA LYS A 242 47.32 -15.83 -7.30
C LYS A 242 46.73 -17.00 -8.10
N ASP A 243 46.98 -18.25 -7.69
CA ASP A 243 46.48 -19.47 -8.35
C ASP A 243 45.18 -20.01 -7.72
N PHE A 244 44.57 -19.24 -6.81
CA PHE A 244 43.35 -19.64 -6.12
C PHE A 244 42.09 -19.01 -6.76
N CYS A 245 41.26 -19.87 -7.37
CA CYS A 245 39.97 -19.45 -7.96
C CYS A 245 38.84 -19.64 -6.95
N PHE A 246 37.92 -18.67 -6.91
CA PHE A 246 36.77 -18.69 -6.02
C PHE A 246 35.62 -17.85 -6.59
N LEU A 247 34.42 -18.17 -6.13
CA LEU A 247 33.21 -17.39 -6.41
C LEU A 247 32.93 -16.45 -5.25
N VAL A 248 32.35 -15.30 -5.56
CA VAL A 248 31.73 -14.40 -4.60
C VAL A 248 30.26 -14.21 -5.02
N HIS A 249 29.35 -14.76 -4.23
CA HIS A 249 27.92 -14.52 -4.39
C HIS A 249 27.52 -13.32 -3.54
N VAL A 250 26.82 -12.39 -4.15
CA VAL A 250 26.28 -11.18 -3.52
C VAL A 250 24.79 -11.27 -3.56
N ASP A 251 24.14 -11.36 -2.39
CA ASP A 251 22.69 -11.36 -2.25
C ASP A 251 22.26 -10.00 -1.72
N LEU A 252 21.44 -9.28 -2.49
CA LEU A 252 20.90 -7.98 -2.14
C LEU A 252 19.49 -8.15 -1.54
N PRO A 253 19.28 -7.68 -0.29
CA PRO A 253 17.99 -7.84 0.39
C PRO A 253 16.90 -6.93 -0.21
N LEU A 254 15.64 -7.26 0.09
CA LEU A 254 14.47 -6.48 -0.35
C LEU A 254 14.58 -5.00 0.10
N TYR A 255 15.02 -4.79 1.34
CA TYR A 255 15.13 -3.46 1.93
C TYR A 255 16.52 -2.82 1.74
N PHE A 256 17.23 -3.21 0.67
CA PHE A 256 18.43 -2.49 0.25
C PHE A 256 18.10 -1.03 -0.14
N PRO A 257 18.92 -0.02 0.18
CA PRO A 257 20.26 -0.10 0.79
C PRO A 257 20.24 -0.06 2.32
N ARG A 258 19.11 -0.04 3.01
CA ARG A 258 19.06 -0.05 4.48
C ARG A 258 19.73 -1.30 5.05
N ASP A 259 19.36 -2.43 4.48
CA ASP A 259 19.91 -3.71 4.88
C ASP A 259 21.12 -4.04 4.02
N GLN A 260 22.20 -4.48 4.67
CA GLN A 260 23.46 -4.78 4.04
C GLN A 260 23.37 -6.04 3.17
N PRO A 261 23.97 -6.06 1.95
CA PRO A 261 24.11 -7.28 1.16
C PRO A 261 24.91 -8.37 1.89
N THR A 262 24.52 -9.61 1.64
CA THR A 262 25.28 -10.78 2.12
C THR A 262 26.30 -11.18 1.08
N LEU A 263 27.54 -11.41 1.51
CA LEU A 263 28.61 -11.90 0.66
C LEU A 263 28.91 -13.35 1.03
N THR A 264 28.88 -14.25 0.05
CA THR A 264 29.29 -15.65 0.23
C THR A 264 30.48 -15.94 -0.65
N PHE A 265 31.63 -16.20 -0.03
CA PHE A 265 32.85 -16.65 -0.71
C PHE A 265 32.80 -18.17 -0.81
N GLN A 266 33.05 -18.73 -1.99
CA GLN A 266 32.99 -20.16 -2.26
C GLN A 266 34.18 -20.61 -3.10
N SER A 267 34.89 -21.62 -2.62
CA SER A 267 35.94 -22.25 -3.43
C SER A 267 35.33 -23.03 -4.60
N VAL A 268 36.02 -23.05 -5.74
CA VAL A 268 35.55 -23.82 -6.90
C VAL A 268 36.03 -25.27 -6.93
N TYR A 269 36.95 -25.67 -6.03
CA TYR A 269 37.55 -27.00 -6.03
C TYR A 269 37.88 -27.59 -4.65
N HIS A 270 37.61 -26.89 -3.55
CA HIS A 270 37.76 -27.47 -2.21
C HIS A 270 36.42 -27.92 -1.66
N PHE A 271 36.31 -29.19 -1.29
CA PHE A 271 35.10 -29.80 -0.77
C PHE A 271 35.22 -30.02 0.75
N THR A 272 34.13 -29.71 1.44
CA THR A 272 33.97 -30.06 2.85
C THR A 272 33.80 -31.56 3.04
N ASN A 273 33.88 -32.05 4.28
CA ASN A 273 33.61 -33.45 4.60
C ASN A 273 32.20 -33.91 4.24
N SER A 274 31.24 -32.98 4.07
CA SER A 274 29.87 -33.26 3.62
C SER A 274 29.74 -33.32 2.08
N GLY A 275 30.84 -33.17 1.31
CA GLY A 275 30.83 -33.18 -0.15
C GLY A 275 30.30 -31.87 -0.78
N GLN A 276 30.15 -30.81 -0.02
CA GLN A 276 29.78 -29.48 -0.54
C GLN A 276 31.04 -28.63 -0.73
N LEU A 277 31.01 -27.72 -1.69
CA LEU A 277 32.10 -26.74 -1.87
C LEU A 277 32.30 -25.90 -0.60
N TYR A 278 33.55 -25.73 -0.21
CA TYR A 278 33.88 -24.90 0.94
C TYR A 278 33.43 -23.46 0.72
N SER A 279 32.69 -22.93 1.66
CA SER A 279 32.15 -21.55 1.58
C SER A 279 32.16 -20.85 2.94
N GLN A 280 32.24 -19.54 2.90
CA GLN A 280 32.13 -18.67 4.07
C GLN A 280 31.22 -17.50 3.78
N VAL A 281 30.24 -17.28 4.65
CA VAL A 281 29.30 -16.17 4.57
C VAL A 281 29.84 -14.99 5.38
N GLN A 282 29.85 -13.81 4.77
CA GLN A 282 30.26 -12.56 5.38
C GLN A 282 29.07 -11.59 5.45
N LYS A 283 28.67 -11.26 6.67
CA LYS A 283 27.64 -10.25 6.96
C LYS A 283 28.20 -8.99 7.61
N SER A 284 29.47 -9.02 8.02
CA SER A 284 30.15 -7.91 8.69
C SER A 284 31.37 -7.48 7.88
N TYR A 285 31.15 -6.52 7.00
CA TYR A 285 32.18 -5.86 6.20
C TYR A 285 31.86 -4.37 6.10
N PRO A 286 32.82 -3.50 5.69
CA PRO A 286 32.55 -2.07 5.58
C PRO A 286 31.38 -1.78 4.63
N TYR A 287 30.31 -1.21 5.18
CA TYR A 287 29.10 -0.89 4.45
C TYR A 287 28.45 0.38 5.03
N SER A 288 27.84 1.17 4.16
CA SER A 288 26.97 2.28 4.56
C SER A 288 25.84 2.45 3.54
N PRO A 289 24.58 2.57 3.98
CA PRO A 289 23.46 2.83 3.09
C PRO A 289 23.51 4.22 2.43
N ARG A 290 24.41 5.10 2.89
CA ARG A 290 24.61 6.45 2.34
C ARG A 290 25.60 6.48 1.17
N TRP A 291 26.36 5.41 0.96
CA TRP A 291 27.28 5.33 -0.16
C TRP A 291 26.52 5.12 -1.48
N ASP A 292 27.03 5.68 -2.55
CA ASP A 292 26.58 5.35 -3.90
C ASP A 292 27.08 3.97 -4.33
N GLY A 293 26.58 3.46 -5.44
CA GLY A 293 26.97 2.15 -5.95
C GLY A 293 28.47 2.03 -6.22
N ASN A 294 29.11 3.10 -6.70
CA ASN A 294 30.55 3.10 -6.99
C ASN A 294 31.39 3.01 -5.71
N GLU A 295 31.04 3.77 -4.67
CA GLU A 295 31.75 3.70 -3.40
C GLU A 295 31.52 2.33 -2.73
N MET A 296 30.30 1.77 -2.81
CA MET A 296 30.01 0.42 -2.34
C MET A 296 30.88 -0.64 -3.04
N ALA A 297 30.96 -0.61 -4.37
CA ALA A 297 31.77 -1.54 -5.16
C ALA A 297 33.28 -1.37 -4.86
N LYS A 298 33.75 -0.16 -4.73
CA LYS A 298 35.17 0.16 -4.38
C LYS A 298 35.52 -0.38 -3.00
N ARG A 299 34.66 -0.17 -2.01
CA ARG A 299 34.85 -0.67 -0.64
C ARG A 299 34.80 -2.19 -0.57
N ALA A 300 33.83 -2.81 -1.27
CA ALA A 300 33.75 -4.25 -1.41
C ALA A 300 35.04 -4.84 -2.02
N LYS A 301 35.55 -4.24 -3.11
CA LYS A 301 36.79 -4.66 -3.76
C LYS A 301 38.02 -4.57 -2.82
N ALA A 302 38.10 -3.52 -2.02
CA ALA A 302 39.13 -3.37 -1.01
C ALA A 302 39.00 -4.44 0.08
N TYR A 303 37.79 -4.68 0.57
CA TYR A 303 37.52 -5.73 1.54
C TYR A 303 37.89 -7.12 1.01
N PHE A 304 37.52 -7.45 -0.24
CA PHE A 304 37.85 -8.73 -0.86
C PHE A 304 39.37 -8.96 -0.79
N LYS A 305 40.19 -7.97 -1.19
CA LYS A 305 41.65 -8.09 -1.15
C LYS A 305 42.21 -8.39 0.26
N SER A 306 41.55 -7.88 1.30
CA SER A 306 41.99 -8.13 2.68
C SER A 306 41.49 -9.47 3.23
N PHE A 307 40.35 -9.93 2.79
CA PHE A 307 39.67 -11.15 3.29
C PHE A 307 40.15 -12.43 2.58
N ILE A 308 40.47 -12.35 1.28
CA ILE A 308 40.78 -13.51 0.45
C ILE A 308 41.94 -14.38 1.03
N PRO A 309 43.06 -13.83 1.56
CA PRO A 309 44.09 -14.66 2.15
C PRO A 309 43.57 -15.57 3.27
N GLN A 310 42.78 -15.01 4.17
CA GLN A 310 42.14 -15.77 5.27
C GLN A 310 41.16 -16.83 4.75
N PHE A 311 40.37 -16.49 3.72
CA PHE A 311 39.45 -17.43 3.09
C PHE A 311 40.22 -18.59 2.41
N GLN A 312 41.30 -18.29 1.72
CA GLN A 312 42.19 -19.28 1.09
C GLN A 312 42.78 -20.24 2.13
N GLU A 313 43.34 -19.72 3.22
CA GLU A 313 43.85 -20.54 4.33
C GLU A 313 42.75 -21.47 4.89
N GLY A 314 41.56 -20.93 5.12
CA GLY A 314 40.39 -21.70 5.56
C GLY A 314 40.01 -22.80 4.59
N ALA A 315 40.04 -22.53 3.30
CA ALA A 315 39.72 -23.51 2.26
C ALA A 315 40.75 -24.66 2.22
N PHE A 316 42.03 -24.37 2.36
CA PHE A 316 43.08 -25.39 2.43
C PHE A 316 43.05 -26.20 3.75
N ALA A 317 42.70 -25.56 4.87
CA ALA A 317 42.64 -26.23 6.17
C ALA A 317 41.41 -27.13 6.34
N ASN A 318 40.25 -26.72 5.81
CA ASN A 318 38.96 -27.35 6.04
C ASN A 318 38.36 -28.01 4.79
N GLY A 319 38.94 -27.79 3.63
CA GLY A 319 38.53 -28.37 2.36
C GLY A 319 39.50 -29.46 1.88
N LYS A 320 38.97 -30.41 1.09
CA LYS A 320 39.76 -31.41 0.37
C LYS A 320 39.63 -31.14 -1.13
N LEU A 321 40.71 -31.34 -1.86
CA LEU A 321 40.71 -31.29 -3.33
C LEU A 321 40.02 -32.50 -3.92
#